data_5fb823209c22e115c3098f4b30064636
#
_entry.id   5fb823209c22e115c3098f4b30064636
#
_cell.length_a   1.000
_cell.length_b   1.000
_cell.length_c   1.000
_cell.angle_alpha   90.00
_cell.angle_beta   90.00
_cell.angle_gamma   90.00
#
_symmetry.space_group_name_H-M   'P 1'
#
loop_
_entity.id
_entity.type
_entity.pdbx_description
1 polymer ?
#
loop_
_entity_poly.entity_id
_entity_poly.type
_entity_poly.pdbx_seq_one_letter_code
_entity_poly.pdbx_strand_id
1 'polypeptide(L)'
;MAFITINHHAPADNGAAFVAENATLAGSVRLEKNSSVWYGAVLRADTGRIAIGENSNVQDNAVLHTGPGLDVTVGSGTSVGHGAVVHGCTVGDGCLIGMHATILNGAVIGDGCLIAAGALVPENMQVPAGSLVIGVPGKVVRPVSAAQAAAIKANEEEYLELARAHAEAK
;
A
#
# COMPACT_ATOMS: atom_id res chain seq x y z
N MET A 1 -4.74 -14.59 -11.09
CA MET A 1 -3.64 -13.62 -10.85
C MET A 1 -2.72 -13.60 -12.04
N ALA A 2 -2.23 -12.42 -12.41
CA ALA A 2 -1.26 -12.27 -13.46
C ALA A 2 0.08 -11.84 -12.85
N PHE A 3 1.07 -12.74 -12.84
CA PHE A 3 2.47 -12.42 -12.54
C PHE A 3 3.19 -12.25 -13.88
N ILE A 4 3.50 -11.00 -14.22
CA ILE A 4 4.00 -10.62 -15.52
C ILE A 4 5.48 -10.24 -15.42
N THR A 5 6.33 -10.97 -16.15
CA THR A 5 7.76 -10.63 -16.25
C THR A 5 7.95 -9.45 -17.19
N ILE A 6 8.62 -8.40 -16.73
CA ILE A 6 8.99 -7.21 -17.51
C ILE A 6 10.50 -7.05 -17.46
N ASN A 7 11.17 -6.94 -18.62
CA ASN A 7 12.61 -6.74 -18.71
C ASN A 7 13.44 -7.72 -17.84
N HIS A 8 13.10 -9.01 -17.87
CA HIS A 8 13.69 -10.07 -17.07
C HIS A 8 13.46 -10.00 -15.55
N HIS A 9 12.62 -9.08 -15.07
CA HIS A 9 12.18 -8.99 -13.67
C HIS A 9 10.79 -9.60 -13.53
N ALA A 10 10.68 -10.61 -12.68
CA ALA A 10 9.40 -11.25 -12.33
C ALA A 10 9.00 -10.87 -10.91
N PRO A 11 7.69 -10.79 -10.61
CA PRO A 11 7.22 -10.66 -9.24
C PRO A 11 7.70 -11.82 -8.37
N ALA A 12 8.09 -11.51 -7.13
CA ALA A 12 8.51 -12.46 -6.11
C ALA A 12 7.50 -12.47 -4.96
N ASP A 13 7.03 -13.68 -4.63
CA ASP A 13 6.15 -13.92 -3.50
C ASP A 13 6.94 -14.64 -2.40
N ASN A 14 7.20 -13.94 -1.29
CA ASN A 14 7.93 -14.45 -0.13
C ASN A 14 6.99 -14.94 0.99
N GLY A 15 5.80 -15.41 0.64
CA GLY A 15 4.84 -15.96 1.57
C GLY A 15 3.65 -15.02 1.84
N ALA A 16 3.13 -14.36 0.81
CA ALA A 16 1.88 -13.63 0.89
C ALA A 16 0.74 -14.55 1.35
N ALA A 17 -0.12 -14.03 2.23
CA ALA A 17 -1.27 -14.78 2.72
C ALA A 17 -2.35 -14.95 1.63
N PHE A 18 -2.48 -13.95 0.75
CA PHE A 18 -3.47 -13.96 -0.30
C PHE A 18 -3.08 -13.08 -1.48
N VAL A 19 -3.24 -13.57 -2.69
CA VAL A 19 -3.23 -12.77 -3.93
C VAL A 19 -4.47 -13.14 -4.74
N ALA A 20 -5.33 -12.15 -4.99
CA ALA A 20 -6.57 -12.35 -5.73
C ALA A 20 -6.30 -12.82 -7.17
N GLU A 21 -7.20 -13.64 -7.72
CA GLU A 21 -7.03 -14.23 -9.05
C GLU A 21 -6.99 -13.20 -10.18
N ASN A 22 -7.64 -12.04 -10.00
CA ASN A 22 -7.66 -10.93 -10.96
C ASN A 22 -6.73 -9.77 -10.57
N ALA A 23 -5.88 -9.93 -9.55
CA ALA A 23 -4.81 -8.99 -9.27
C ALA A 23 -3.70 -9.10 -10.34
N THR A 24 -3.07 -7.98 -10.67
CA THR A 24 -1.97 -7.90 -11.63
C THR A 24 -0.71 -7.40 -10.96
N LEU A 25 0.34 -8.23 -10.99
CA LEU A 25 1.68 -7.88 -10.53
C LEU A 25 2.63 -7.94 -11.73
N ALA A 26 3.29 -6.84 -12.05
CA ALA A 26 4.15 -6.75 -13.24
C ALA A 26 5.53 -6.18 -12.90
N GLY A 27 6.59 -6.84 -13.34
CA GLY A 27 7.96 -6.40 -13.16
C GLY A 27 8.52 -6.70 -11.75
N SER A 28 9.35 -5.82 -11.23
CA SER A 28 10.08 -6.00 -9.96
C SER A 28 9.23 -5.74 -8.72
N VAL A 29 8.20 -6.56 -8.51
CA VAL A 29 7.32 -6.53 -7.35
C VAL A 29 7.76 -7.59 -6.34
N ARG A 30 7.82 -7.23 -5.05
CA ARG A 30 8.11 -8.15 -3.95
C ARG A 30 7.01 -8.07 -2.89
N LEU A 31 6.45 -9.22 -2.57
CA LEU A 31 5.48 -9.41 -1.48
C LEU A 31 6.17 -10.11 -0.32
N GLU A 32 6.12 -9.52 0.87
CA GLU A 32 6.65 -10.14 2.07
C GLU A 32 5.59 -10.99 2.79
N LYS A 33 6.04 -11.72 3.81
CA LYS A 33 5.23 -12.70 4.56
C LYS A 33 3.92 -12.10 5.06
N ASN A 34 2.84 -12.85 4.91
CA ASN A 34 1.49 -12.50 5.31
C ASN A 34 0.92 -11.24 4.64
N SER A 35 1.59 -10.65 3.65
CA SER A 35 1.00 -9.58 2.86
C SER A 35 -0.20 -10.08 2.05
N SER A 36 -1.07 -9.19 1.60
CA SER A 36 -2.20 -9.57 0.74
C SER A 36 -2.46 -8.54 -0.35
N VAL A 37 -2.87 -9.04 -1.54
CA VAL A 37 -3.22 -8.22 -2.70
C VAL A 37 -4.61 -8.63 -3.18
N TRP A 38 -5.52 -7.67 -3.18
CA TRP A 38 -6.95 -7.90 -3.34
C TRP A 38 -7.43 -7.72 -4.78
N TYR A 39 -8.72 -7.88 -4.98
CA TYR A 39 -9.32 -8.00 -6.30
C TYR A 39 -9.14 -6.73 -7.15
N GLY A 40 -8.67 -6.91 -8.38
CA GLY A 40 -8.45 -5.83 -9.33
C GLY A 40 -7.28 -4.89 -9.00
N ALA A 41 -6.53 -5.14 -7.92
CA ALA A 41 -5.35 -4.34 -7.62
C ALA A 41 -4.25 -4.53 -8.67
N VAL A 42 -3.54 -3.43 -8.99
CA VAL A 42 -2.46 -3.42 -9.99
C VAL A 42 -1.18 -2.89 -9.35
N LEU A 43 -0.15 -3.73 -9.32
CA LEU A 43 1.20 -3.38 -8.88
C LEU A 43 2.13 -3.46 -10.09
N ARG A 44 2.51 -2.31 -10.68
CA ARG A 44 3.33 -2.28 -11.88
C ARG A 44 4.69 -1.62 -11.62
N ALA A 45 5.74 -2.44 -11.61
CA ALA A 45 7.13 -2.07 -11.34
C ALA A 45 8.00 -2.27 -12.59
N ASP A 46 7.71 -1.52 -13.64
CA ASP A 46 8.39 -1.58 -14.93
C ASP A 46 9.58 -0.63 -15.04
N THR A 47 9.68 0.40 -14.19
CA THR A 47 10.76 1.40 -14.16
C THR A 47 11.50 1.50 -12.83
N GLY A 48 11.09 0.73 -11.83
CA GLY A 48 11.66 0.70 -10.47
C GLY A 48 11.24 -0.58 -9.77
N ARG A 49 11.13 -0.55 -8.44
CA ARG A 49 10.74 -1.68 -7.59
C ARG A 49 9.51 -1.32 -6.77
N ILE A 50 8.66 -2.31 -6.52
CA ILE A 50 7.59 -2.23 -5.53
C ILE A 50 7.86 -3.26 -4.44
N ALA A 51 7.88 -2.84 -3.18
CA ALA A 51 7.99 -3.71 -2.02
C ALA A 51 6.78 -3.53 -1.11
N ILE A 52 6.13 -4.64 -0.78
CA ILE A 52 5.00 -4.69 0.16
C ILE A 52 5.48 -5.43 1.42
N GLY A 53 5.51 -4.73 2.55
CA GLY A 53 5.99 -5.24 3.82
C GLY A 53 5.11 -6.33 4.44
N GLU A 54 5.64 -6.97 5.48
CA GLU A 54 4.94 -8.04 6.19
C GLU A 54 3.60 -7.54 6.76
N ASN A 55 2.59 -8.41 6.73
CA ASN A 55 1.23 -8.15 7.22
C ASN A 55 0.50 -6.97 6.55
N SER A 56 1.05 -6.40 5.48
CA SER A 56 0.43 -5.29 4.77
C SER A 56 -0.57 -5.76 3.73
N ASN A 57 -1.56 -4.91 3.44
CA ASN A 57 -2.58 -5.25 2.46
C ASN A 57 -2.74 -4.15 1.40
N VAL A 58 -2.92 -4.57 0.15
CA VAL A 58 -3.24 -3.71 -0.98
C VAL A 58 -4.64 -4.07 -1.44
N GLN A 59 -5.59 -3.22 -1.09
CA GLN A 59 -7.02 -3.50 -1.22
C GLN A 59 -7.52 -3.37 -2.67
N ASP A 60 -8.80 -3.70 -2.86
CA ASP A 60 -9.41 -3.82 -4.18
C ASP A 60 -9.23 -2.55 -5.03
N ASN A 61 -8.86 -2.76 -6.30
CA ASN A 61 -8.66 -1.71 -7.30
C ASN A 61 -7.60 -0.65 -6.95
N ALA A 62 -6.78 -0.87 -5.92
CA ALA A 62 -5.65 0.02 -5.65
C ALA A 62 -4.58 -0.12 -6.75
N VAL A 63 -3.91 0.99 -7.07
CA VAL A 63 -2.88 1.05 -8.10
C VAL A 63 -1.57 1.52 -7.50
N LEU A 64 -0.54 0.69 -7.58
CA LEU A 64 0.81 1.03 -7.20
C LEU A 64 1.70 1.06 -8.46
N HIS A 65 2.42 2.18 -8.66
CA HIS A 65 3.28 2.32 -9.82
C HIS A 65 4.56 3.07 -9.49
N THR A 66 5.66 2.63 -10.09
CA THR A 66 6.98 3.27 -9.98
C THR A 66 7.13 4.40 -10.98
N GLY A 67 7.96 5.39 -10.66
CA GLY A 67 8.41 6.41 -11.60
C GLY A 67 9.87 6.17 -12.01
N PRO A 68 10.40 6.89 -13.02
CA PRO A 68 11.81 6.82 -13.35
C PRO A 68 12.71 7.18 -12.16
N GLY A 69 13.48 6.20 -11.66
CA GLY A 69 14.35 6.38 -10.49
C GLY A 69 13.61 6.46 -9.14
N LEU A 70 12.30 6.16 -9.11
CA LEU A 70 11.49 6.20 -7.91
C LEU A 70 10.83 4.84 -7.67
N ASP A 71 11.19 4.20 -6.58
CA ASP A 71 10.58 2.96 -6.10
C ASP A 71 9.27 3.27 -5.35
N VAL A 72 8.45 2.24 -5.12
CA VAL A 72 7.36 2.26 -4.16
C VAL A 72 7.70 1.31 -3.02
N THR A 73 7.70 1.83 -1.81
CA THR A 73 7.85 1.02 -0.59
C THR A 73 6.62 1.20 0.29
N VAL A 74 6.00 0.10 0.65
CA VAL A 74 4.95 0.04 1.66
C VAL A 74 5.51 -0.77 2.82
N GLY A 75 5.62 -0.15 3.98
CA GLY A 75 6.13 -0.76 5.21
C GLY A 75 5.25 -1.90 5.73
N SER A 76 5.62 -2.47 6.86
CA SER A 76 4.91 -3.58 7.49
C SER A 76 3.64 -3.12 8.20
N GLY A 77 2.60 -3.97 8.27
CA GLY A 77 1.34 -3.66 8.94
C GLY A 77 0.58 -2.46 8.35
N THR A 78 0.84 -2.12 7.10
CA THR A 78 0.25 -0.97 6.42
C THR A 78 -0.88 -1.39 5.51
N SER A 79 -2.00 -0.68 5.59
CA SER A 79 -3.17 -0.88 4.72
C SER A 79 -3.23 0.18 3.63
N VAL A 80 -3.27 -0.26 2.37
CA VAL A 80 -3.55 0.58 1.21
C VAL A 80 -5.00 0.38 0.79
N GLY A 81 -5.85 1.36 1.10
CA GLY A 81 -7.30 1.30 0.94
C GLY A 81 -7.78 1.17 -0.50
N HIS A 82 -9.03 0.73 -0.66
CA HIS A 82 -9.67 0.50 -1.94
C HIS A 82 -9.52 1.69 -2.91
N GLY A 83 -9.08 1.42 -4.13
CA GLY A 83 -8.94 2.44 -5.18
C GLY A 83 -7.85 3.49 -4.92
N ALA A 84 -7.04 3.36 -3.89
CA ALA A 84 -5.94 4.29 -3.64
C ALA A 84 -4.87 4.20 -4.73
N VAL A 85 -4.19 5.32 -4.99
CA VAL A 85 -3.06 5.40 -5.92
C VAL A 85 -1.80 5.75 -5.16
N VAL A 86 -0.78 4.89 -5.26
CA VAL A 86 0.51 5.05 -4.59
C VAL A 86 1.60 5.05 -5.66
N HIS A 87 2.19 6.21 -5.92
CA HIS A 87 3.07 6.40 -7.06
C HIS A 87 4.44 6.94 -6.65
N GLY A 88 5.51 6.15 -6.90
CA GLY A 88 6.90 6.56 -6.71
C GLY A 88 7.22 7.14 -5.34
N CYS A 89 6.75 6.53 -4.25
CA CYS A 89 6.81 7.09 -2.90
C CYS A 89 7.12 6.03 -1.84
N THR A 90 7.41 6.48 -0.62
CA THR A 90 7.63 5.62 0.53
C THR A 90 6.51 5.81 1.56
N VAL A 91 5.93 4.71 2.00
CA VAL A 91 4.97 4.64 3.10
C VAL A 91 5.58 3.79 4.21
N GLY A 92 5.62 4.33 5.43
CA GLY A 92 6.17 3.67 6.61
C GLY A 92 5.31 2.53 7.14
N ASP A 93 5.67 2.04 8.32
CA ASP A 93 5.01 0.93 8.98
C ASP A 93 3.71 1.37 9.68
N GLY A 94 2.74 0.47 9.79
CA GLY A 94 1.52 0.69 10.56
C GLY A 94 0.67 1.87 10.09
N CYS A 95 0.70 2.18 8.80
CA CYS A 95 -0.08 3.27 8.20
C CYS A 95 -1.44 2.79 7.68
N LEU A 96 -2.37 3.72 7.58
CA LEU A 96 -3.61 3.53 6.81
C LEU A 96 -3.70 4.59 5.72
N ILE A 97 -3.60 4.16 4.47
CA ILE A 97 -3.88 4.97 3.30
C ILE A 97 -5.35 4.80 2.96
N GLY A 98 -6.14 5.84 3.16
CA GLY A 98 -7.59 5.81 3.00
C GLY A 98 -8.03 5.54 1.57
N MET A 99 -9.28 5.07 1.42
CA MET A 99 -9.89 4.76 0.13
C MET A 99 -9.77 5.96 -0.84
N HIS A 100 -9.38 5.68 -2.10
CA HIS A 100 -9.19 6.70 -3.15
C HIS A 100 -8.21 7.82 -2.81
N ALA A 101 -7.36 7.66 -1.78
CA ALA A 101 -6.27 8.61 -1.57
C ALA A 101 -5.22 8.46 -2.68
N THR A 102 -4.54 9.57 -2.99
CA THR A 102 -3.47 9.58 -3.99
C THR A 102 -2.19 10.10 -3.36
N ILE A 103 -1.11 9.34 -3.46
CA ILE A 103 0.22 9.72 -2.98
C ILE A 103 1.14 9.84 -4.18
N LEU A 104 1.74 11.03 -4.35
CA LEU A 104 2.54 11.36 -5.53
C LEU A 104 4.04 11.15 -5.31
N ASN A 105 4.80 11.29 -6.39
CA ASN A 105 6.24 11.03 -6.50
C ASN A 105 7.06 11.69 -5.39
N GLY A 106 7.99 10.92 -4.84
CA GLY A 106 8.94 11.40 -3.84
C GLY A 106 8.33 11.72 -2.47
N ALA A 107 7.02 11.53 -2.28
CA ALA A 107 6.43 11.68 -0.96
C ALA A 107 6.95 10.60 0.00
N VAL A 108 7.14 10.99 1.26
CA VAL A 108 7.55 10.08 2.35
C VAL A 108 6.53 10.20 3.47
N ILE A 109 5.85 9.10 3.74
CA ILE A 109 4.87 8.99 4.82
C ILE A 109 5.56 8.26 5.98
N GLY A 110 5.71 8.92 7.12
CA GLY A 110 6.27 8.32 8.32
C GLY A 110 5.35 7.25 8.93
N ASP A 111 5.89 6.47 9.87
CA ASP A 111 5.16 5.37 10.50
C ASP A 111 3.89 5.83 11.23
N GLY A 112 2.89 4.96 11.31
CA GLY A 112 1.67 5.19 12.06
C GLY A 112 0.80 6.33 11.55
N CYS A 113 0.97 6.75 10.29
CA CYS A 113 0.17 7.82 9.69
C CYS A 113 -1.21 7.34 9.23
N LEU A 114 -2.16 8.28 9.25
CA LEU A 114 -3.48 8.13 8.65
C LEU A 114 -3.63 9.15 7.51
N ILE A 115 -3.66 8.67 6.28
CA ILE A 115 -4.02 9.46 5.12
C ILE A 115 -5.51 9.29 4.90
N ALA A 116 -6.29 10.35 5.04
CA ALA A 116 -7.74 10.28 4.95
C ALA A 116 -8.21 9.87 3.54
N ALA A 117 -9.41 9.28 3.45
CA ALA A 117 -10.01 8.92 2.17
C ALA A 117 -10.10 10.14 1.23
N GLY A 118 -9.73 9.92 -0.05
CA GLY A 118 -9.74 10.96 -1.07
C GLY A 118 -8.67 12.07 -0.91
N ALA A 119 -7.76 11.97 0.06
CA ALA A 119 -6.70 12.95 0.21
C ALA A 119 -5.67 12.83 -0.90
N LEU A 120 -5.11 13.98 -1.35
CA LEU A 120 -4.02 14.06 -2.31
C LEU A 120 -2.73 14.49 -1.61
N VAL A 121 -1.79 13.59 -1.40
CA VAL A 121 -0.45 13.91 -0.87
C VAL A 121 0.42 14.38 -2.04
N PRO A 122 0.86 15.66 -2.02
CA PRO A 122 1.67 16.23 -3.10
C PRO A 122 3.05 15.59 -3.24
N GLU A 123 3.66 15.79 -4.39
CA GLU A 123 5.04 15.37 -4.66
C GLU A 123 6.02 15.89 -3.61
N ASN A 124 6.97 15.03 -3.24
CA ASN A 124 8.05 15.32 -2.28
C ASN A 124 7.59 15.73 -0.87
N MET A 125 6.29 15.60 -0.57
CA MET A 125 5.79 15.91 0.76
C MET A 125 6.39 14.97 1.81
N GLN A 126 6.91 15.54 2.89
CA GLN A 126 7.40 14.80 4.04
C GLN A 126 6.32 14.82 5.13
N VAL A 127 5.71 13.68 5.39
CA VAL A 127 4.68 13.52 6.41
C VAL A 127 5.32 12.92 7.66
N PRO A 128 5.41 13.67 8.78
CA PRO A 128 5.97 13.13 10.02
C PRO A 128 5.20 11.93 10.55
N ALA A 129 5.90 11.01 11.21
CA ALA A 129 5.26 9.84 11.82
C ALA A 129 4.07 10.22 12.73
N GLY A 130 3.06 9.35 12.78
CA GLY A 130 1.86 9.54 13.59
C GLY A 130 0.97 10.70 13.17
N SER A 131 1.04 11.16 11.92
CA SER A 131 0.27 12.30 11.41
C SER A 131 -1.03 11.90 10.74
N LEU A 132 -2.06 12.73 10.93
CA LEU A 132 -3.29 12.70 10.13
C LEU A 132 -3.18 13.71 8.99
N VAL A 133 -3.33 13.23 7.75
CA VAL A 133 -3.37 14.05 6.52
C VAL A 133 -4.77 14.05 5.92
N ILE A 134 -5.30 15.23 5.60
CA ILE A 134 -6.63 15.39 5.01
C ILE A 134 -6.59 16.41 3.86
N GLY A 135 -7.42 16.19 2.84
CA GLY A 135 -7.78 17.19 1.84
C GLY A 135 -7.06 17.09 0.51
N VAL A 136 -7.40 18.02 -0.38
CA VAL A 136 -6.84 18.19 -1.73
C VAL A 136 -6.53 19.68 -1.93
N PRO A 137 -5.24 20.07 -1.90
CA PRO A 137 -4.06 19.28 -1.55
C PRO A 137 -4.06 18.84 -0.08
N GLY A 138 -3.45 17.68 0.18
CA GLY A 138 -3.35 17.08 1.51
C GLY A 138 -2.49 17.94 2.47
N LYS A 139 -2.96 18.07 3.70
CA LYS A 139 -2.24 18.79 4.76
C LYS A 139 -2.19 17.96 6.03
N VAL A 140 -1.08 17.98 6.73
CA VAL A 140 -0.98 17.48 8.10
C VAL A 140 -1.85 18.38 8.98
N VAL A 141 -2.88 17.84 9.60
CA VAL A 141 -3.84 18.61 10.39
C VAL A 141 -3.65 18.44 11.90
N ARG A 142 -3.19 17.28 12.33
CA ARG A 142 -2.91 16.94 13.73
C ARG A 142 -2.25 15.57 13.85
N PRO A 143 -1.77 15.17 15.02
CA PRO A 143 -1.40 13.78 15.29
C PRO A 143 -2.62 12.83 15.18
N VAL A 144 -2.35 11.58 14.82
CA VAL A 144 -3.31 10.47 14.92
C VAL A 144 -3.70 10.28 16.39
N SER A 145 -5.01 10.18 16.66
CA SER A 145 -5.48 9.92 18.03
C SER A 145 -5.29 8.46 18.42
N ALA A 146 -5.30 8.17 19.73
CA ALA A 146 -5.21 6.79 20.21
C ALA A 146 -6.32 5.88 19.64
N ALA A 147 -7.55 6.41 19.50
CA ALA A 147 -8.65 5.67 18.89
C ALA A 147 -8.39 5.38 17.39
N GLN A 148 -7.81 6.33 16.66
CA GLN A 148 -7.44 6.12 15.26
C GLN A 148 -6.29 5.12 15.12
N ALA A 149 -5.27 5.20 15.98
CA ALA A 149 -4.18 4.22 15.99
C ALA A 149 -4.68 2.81 16.27
N ALA A 150 -5.60 2.64 17.23
CA ALA A 150 -6.25 1.36 17.49
C ALA A 150 -7.07 0.86 16.29
N ALA A 151 -7.79 1.76 15.58
CA ALA A 151 -8.55 1.40 14.39
C ALA A 151 -7.64 0.99 13.21
N ILE A 152 -6.48 1.63 13.04
CA ILE A 152 -5.46 1.22 12.05
C ILE A 152 -4.99 -0.20 12.33
N LYS A 153 -4.67 -0.49 13.59
CA LYS A 153 -4.22 -1.83 13.99
C LYS A 153 -5.31 -2.90 13.83
N ALA A 154 -6.54 -2.58 14.21
CA ALA A 154 -7.68 -3.47 14.02
C ALA A 154 -7.94 -3.77 12.53
N ASN A 155 -7.78 -2.78 11.65
CA ASN A 155 -7.90 -2.98 10.20
C ASN A 155 -6.81 -3.93 9.65
N GLU A 156 -5.55 -3.79 10.11
CA GLU A 156 -4.48 -4.73 9.74
C GLU A 156 -4.86 -6.17 10.14
N GLU A 157 -5.30 -6.37 11.38
CA GLU A 157 -5.66 -7.68 11.91
C GLU A 157 -6.85 -8.30 11.15
N GLU A 158 -7.88 -7.50 10.86
CA GLU A 158 -9.03 -7.92 10.06
C GLU A 158 -8.61 -8.40 8.67
N TYR A 159 -7.73 -7.66 7.98
CA TYR A 159 -7.25 -8.05 6.66
C TYR A 159 -6.37 -9.30 6.68
N LEU A 160 -5.65 -9.57 7.76
CA LEU A 160 -4.94 -10.84 7.93
C LEU A 160 -5.89 -12.03 8.05
N GLU A 161 -7.00 -11.88 8.77
CA GLU A 161 -8.03 -12.92 8.89
C GLU A 161 -8.76 -13.13 7.58
N LEU A 162 -9.19 -12.05 6.93
CA LEU A 162 -9.85 -12.10 5.63
C LEU A 162 -8.96 -12.75 4.57
N ALA A 163 -7.66 -12.41 4.54
CA ALA A 163 -6.71 -12.99 3.58
C ALA A 163 -6.63 -14.53 3.71
N ARG A 164 -6.62 -15.06 4.95
CA ARG A 164 -6.66 -16.51 5.19
C ARG A 164 -7.95 -17.13 4.72
N ALA A 165 -9.09 -16.52 5.06
CA ALA A 165 -10.41 -17.02 4.64
C ALA A 165 -10.55 -17.05 3.11
N HIS A 166 -10.07 -16.01 2.41
CA HIS A 166 -10.10 -15.96 0.94
C HIS A 166 -9.12 -16.96 0.28
N ALA A 167 -7.99 -17.24 0.93
CA ALA A 167 -7.05 -18.24 0.45
C ALA A 167 -7.63 -19.67 0.56
N GLU A 168 -8.39 -19.95 1.61
CA GLU A 168 -9.06 -21.24 1.84
C GLU A 168 -10.28 -21.46 0.90
N ALA A 169 -10.89 -20.38 0.43
CA ALA A 169 -12.07 -20.44 -0.46
C ALA A 169 -11.74 -20.77 -1.93
N LYS A 170 -10.46 -20.90 -2.26
CA LYS A 170 -9.96 -21.32 -3.60
C LYS A 170 -9.84 -22.85 -3.67
#